data_8b826d01090e1ce3d03c59f5c9293b67
#
_entry.id   8b826d01090e1ce3d03c59f5c9293b67
#
_cell.length_a   1.000
_cell.length_b   1.000
_cell.length_c   1.000
_cell.angle_alpha   90.00
_cell.angle_beta   90.00
_cell.angle_gamma   90.00
#
_symmetry.space_group_name_H-M   'P 1'
#
loop_
_entity.id
_entity.type
_entity.pdbx_description
1 polymer ?
#
loop_
_entity_poly.entity_id
_entity_poly.type
_entity_poly.pdbx_seq_one_letter_code
_entity_poly.pdbx_strand_id
1 'polypeptide(L)'
;MEEKRITVKKETGEGKDKVVTETELLITKPTNKQMLEAERVYKGAFRKALEEGAMLRKKLGNYMTEQGIWTDEQEEEYNKVIKEINLLDYQLNKGRDVDGKKLKLSQAKEMAFELQDKRVEFRNLIAERQELDHMTAEGQADTERFSYLVYLCTKDFLTQKPYYSSYEDYQNRGNEQEAVEAAKTVGEIVYEIDEDYEGSLTENKFLKRFKFANDKNQLIDKEGNRIDREGNKVDEEGYILNKDGKRVNVNDLPVLEDDEKVDNADFEDDLGVVITEEKKTATQKRTVKKTE
;
A
#
# COMPACT_ATOMS: atom_id res chain seq x y z
N MET A 1 -24.28 10.39 4.93
CA MET A 1 -22.96 11.04 4.88
C MET A 1 -21.97 9.97 5.32
N GLU A 2 -20.88 9.83 4.62
CA GLU A 2 -19.83 8.90 5.00
C GLU A 2 -19.07 9.49 6.19
N GLU A 3 -19.11 8.79 7.33
CA GLU A 3 -18.51 9.23 8.58
C GLU A 3 -17.70 8.06 9.13
N LYS A 4 -16.49 8.34 9.61
CA LYS A 4 -15.58 7.32 10.18
C LYS A 4 -15.18 7.72 11.60
N ARG A 5 -15.43 6.82 12.55
CA ARG A 5 -14.94 6.99 13.94
C ARG A 5 -13.52 6.42 14.02
N ILE A 6 -12.61 7.17 14.60
CA ILE A 6 -11.26 6.73 14.90
C ILE A 6 -10.97 6.91 16.39
N THR A 7 -10.17 6.01 16.95
CA THR A 7 -9.69 6.10 18.34
C THR A 7 -8.18 6.25 18.31
N VAL A 8 -7.69 7.36 18.80
CA VAL A 8 -6.26 7.67 18.89
C VAL A 8 -5.78 7.38 20.31
N LYS A 9 -4.76 6.55 20.44
CA LYS A 9 -4.16 6.18 21.74
C LYS A 9 -2.83 6.90 21.87
N LYS A 10 -2.73 7.76 22.86
CA LYS A 10 -1.49 8.50 23.18
C LYS A 10 -0.88 7.94 24.46
N GLU A 11 0.32 7.41 24.37
CA GLU A 11 1.10 6.99 25.53
C GLU A 11 1.96 8.15 26.03
N THR A 12 1.77 8.54 27.29
CA THR A 12 2.58 9.57 27.96
C THR A 12 3.23 8.98 29.20
N GLY A 13 4.50 9.35 29.48
CA GLY A 13 5.28 8.86 30.62
C GLY A 13 6.30 7.78 30.23
N GLU A 14 7.25 7.53 31.14
CA GLU A 14 8.31 6.53 30.96
C GLU A 14 8.15 5.37 31.98
N GLY A 15 8.50 4.17 31.56
CA GLY A 15 8.57 3.00 32.41
C GLY A 15 7.23 2.53 32.96
N LYS A 16 7.09 2.44 34.31
CA LYS A 16 5.87 1.91 34.96
C LYS A 16 4.74 2.94 35.09
N ASP A 17 5.02 4.20 34.80
CA ASP A 17 4.05 5.31 34.91
C ASP A 17 3.49 5.73 33.52
N LYS A 18 3.43 4.80 32.60
CA LYS A 18 2.79 5.03 31.30
C LYS A 18 1.28 5.24 31.48
N VAL A 19 0.81 6.40 31.09
CA VAL A 19 -0.62 6.73 31.01
C VAL A 19 -1.03 6.67 29.55
N VAL A 20 -2.01 5.83 29.24
CA VAL A 20 -2.62 5.75 27.90
C VAL A 20 -3.86 6.62 27.92
N THR A 21 -3.86 7.67 27.13
CA THR A 21 -5.04 8.52 26.91
C THR A 21 -5.66 8.14 25.56
N GLU A 22 -6.96 7.89 25.55
CA GLU A 22 -7.72 7.58 24.33
C GLU A 22 -8.56 8.80 23.94
N THR A 23 -8.39 9.27 22.71
CA THR A 23 -9.19 10.35 22.12
C THR A 23 -10.04 9.77 20.99
N GLU A 24 -11.35 9.99 21.04
CA GLU A 24 -12.27 9.53 20.01
C GLU A 24 -12.64 10.68 19.08
N LEU A 25 -12.35 10.52 17.82
CA LEU A 25 -12.63 11.51 16.78
C LEU A 25 -13.66 10.94 15.78
N LEU A 26 -14.50 11.84 15.27
CA LEU A 26 -15.40 11.59 14.16
C LEU A 26 -14.93 12.35 12.94
N ILE A 27 -14.55 11.64 11.91
CA ILE A 27 -14.15 12.21 10.63
C ILE A 27 -15.34 12.16 9.69
N THR A 28 -15.71 13.30 9.10
CA THR A 28 -16.86 13.42 8.21
C THR A 28 -16.42 13.74 6.79
N LYS A 29 -17.12 13.21 5.78
CA LYS A 29 -16.88 13.60 4.38
C LYS A 29 -17.15 15.10 4.22
N PRO A 30 -16.24 15.86 3.58
CA PRO A 30 -16.43 17.29 3.39
C PRO A 30 -17.68 17.58 2.57
N THR A 31 -18.45 18.56 3.03
CA THR A 31 -19.59 19.09 2.29
C THR A 31 -19.11 19.97 1.12
N ASN A 32 -19.98 20.19 0.11
CA ASN A 32 -19.66 21.11 -1.00
C ASN A 32 -19.27 22.52 -0.50
N LYS A 33 -19.88 22.99 0.59
CA LYS A 33 -19.53 24.28 1.19
C LYS A 33 -18.10 24.27 1.73
N GLN A 34 -17.73 23.25 2.47
CA GLN A 34 -16.37 23.07 3.01
C GLN A 34 -15.34 22.93 1.88
N MET A 35 -15.66 22.20 0.80
CA MET A 35 -14.80 22.13 -0.39
C MET A 35 -14.56 23.49 -1.03
N LEU A 36 -15.62 24.32 -1.13
CA LEU A 36 -15.49 25.69 -1.66
C LEU A 36 -14.68 26.61 -0.74
N GLU A 37 -14.79 26.43 0.58
CA GLU A 37 -13.96 27.16 1.55
C GLU A 37 -12.49 26.75 1.44
N ALA A 38 -12.19 25.45 1.35
CA ALA A 38 -10.85 24.94 1.14
C ALA A 38 -10.24 25.41 -0.20
N GLU A 39 -11.07 25.52 -1.25
CA GLU A 39 -10.63 26.08 -2.54
C GLU A 39 -10.25 27.56 -2.45
N ARG A 40 -10.90 28.34 -1.57
CA ARG A 40 -10.51 29.73 -1.31
C ARG A 40 -9.17 29.79 -0.58
N VAL A 41 -8.93 28.87 0.37
CA VAL A 41 -7.64 28.75 1.06
C VAL A 41 -6.55 28.43 0.06
N TYR A 42 -6.76 27.44 -0.83
CA TYR A 42 -5.85 27.12 -1.93
C TYR A 42 -5.44 28.38 -2.73
N LYS A 43 -6.44 29.16 -3.21
CA LYS A 43 -6.17 30.36 -4.01
C LYS A 43 -5.39 31.43 -3.24
N GLY A 44 -5.63 31.55 -1.94
CA GLY A 44 -4.90 32.44 -1.05
C GLY A 44 -3.45 32.00 -0.88
N ALA A 45 -3.25 30.73 -0.55
CA ALA A 45 -1.93 30.13 -0.37
C ALA A 45 -1.10 30.14 -1.66
N PHE A 46 -1.71 29.82 -2.79
CA PHE A 46 -1.07 29.86 -4.11
C PHE A 46 -0.52 31.26 -4.43
N ARG A 47 -1.34 32.30 -4.20
CA ARG A 47 -0.92 33.68 -4.44
C ARG A 47 0.23 34.08 -3.52
N LYS A 48 0.10 33.75 -2.22
CA LYS A 48 1.14 34.03 -1.23
C LYS A 48 2.46 33.34 -1.60
N ALA A 49 2.42 32.07 -1.97
CA ALA A 49 3.60 31.33 -2.39
C ALA A 49 4.30 31.97 -3.60
N LEU A 50 3.54 32.44 -4.60
CA LEU A 50 4.10 33.17 -5.74
C LEU A 50 4.73 34.50 -5.33
N GLU A 51 4.12 35.25 -4.42
CA GLU A 51 4.65 36.50 -3.88
C GLU A 51 5.96 36.27 -3.10
N GLU A 52 6.09 35.13 -2.41
CA GLU A 52 7.27 34.67 -1.70
C GLU A 52 8.34 34.08 -2.63
N GLY A 53 8.06 33.98 -3.95
CA GLY A 53 9.02 33.53 -4.97
C GLY A 53 8.99 32.01 -5.24
N ALA A 54 7.97 31.30 -4.78
CA ALA A 54 7.85 29.88 -5.10
C ALA A 54 7.72 29.64 -6.61
N MET A 55 8.35 28.54 -7.07
CA MET A 55 8.33 28.15 -8.48
C MET A 55 6.97 27.52 -8.83
N LEU A 56 6.50 27.72 -10.07
CA LEU A 56 5.38 26.96 -10.59
C LEU A 56 5.77 25.50 -10.87
N ARG A 57 4.89 24.54 -10.59
CA ARG A 57 5.08 23.11 -10.87
C ARG A 57 5.57 22.82 -12.29
N LYS A 58 4.99 23.53 -13.28
CA LYS A 58 5.41 23.41 -14.68
C LYS A 58 6.88 23.79 -14.91
N LYS A 59 7.43 24.75 -14.16
CA LYS A 59 8.83 25.17 -14.27
C LYS A 59 9.75 24.21 -13.49
N LEU A 60 9.23 23.57 -12.46
CA LEU A 60 10.00 22.63 -11.66
C LEU A 60 10.56 21.47 -12.52
N GLY A 61 9.76 20.87 -13.40
CA GLY A 61 10.20 19.80 -14.28
C GLY A 61 11.43 20.19 -15.11
N ASN A 62 11.38 21.34 -15.78
CA ASN A 62 12.50 21.84 -16.56
C ASN A 62 13.75 22.11 -15.67
N TYR A 63 13.53 22.72 -14.52
CA TYR A 63 14.59 22.99 -13.55
C TYR A 63 15.26 21.68 -13.05
N MET A 64 14.47 20.67 -12.73
CA MET A 64 14.99 19.38 -12.29
C MET A 64 15.88 18.72 -13.34
N THR A 65 15.46 18.76 -14.62
CA THR A 65 16.25 18.23 -15.73
C THR A 65 17.54 19.05 -15.95
N GLU A 66 17.47 20.37 -15.95
CA GLU A 66 18.64 21.27 -16.11
C GLU A 66 19.67 21.12 -14.98
N GLN A 67 19.20 20.83 -13.76
CA GLN A 67 20.08 20.64 -12.59
C GLN A 67 20.51 19.17 -12.40
N GLY A 68 20.06 18.25 -13.24
CA GLY A 68 20.36 16.82 -13.11
C GLY A 68 19.73 16.15 -11.89
N ILE A 69 18.65 16.73 -11.32
CA ILE A 69 17.91 16.17 -10.18
C ILE A 69 16.99 15.04 -10.65
N TRP A 70 16.43 15.20 -11.85
CA TRP A 70 15.64 14.18 -12.54
C TRP A 70 16.10 14.11 -13.98
N THR A 71 16.86 13.06 -14.30
CA THR A 71 17.47 12.89 -15.60
C THR A 71 16.54 12.17 -16.60
N ASP A 72 16.90 12.22 -17.89
CA ASP A 72 16.16 11.48 -18.92
C ASP A 72 16.22 9.95 -18.65
N GLU A 73 17.34 9.45 -18.11
CA GLU A 73 17.49 8.05 -17.73
C GLU A 73 16.51 7.66 -16.59
N GLN A 74 16.32 8.52 -15.59
CA GLN A 74 15.34 8.30 -14.52
C GLN A 74 13.89 8.34 -15.04
N GLU A 75 13.59 9.22 -16.02
CA GLU A 75 12.28 9.24 -16.67
C GLU A 75 12.05 7.98 -17.52
N GLU A 76 13.09 7.45 -18.18
CA GLU A 76 13.01 6.17 -18.91
C GLU A 76 12.79 5.00 -17.94
N GLU A 77 13.51 4.96 -16.82
CA GLU A 77 13.34 3.95 -15.77
C GLU A 77 11.93 3.99 -15.18
N TYR A 78 11.44 5.16 -14.82
CA TYR A 78 10.06 5.36 -14.36
C TYR A 78 9.03 4.79 -15.35
N ASN A 79 9.17 5.12 -16.63
CA ASN A 79 8.28 4.64 -17.67
C ASN A 79 8.41 3.12 -17.90
N LYS A 80 9.60 2.55 -17.73
CA LYS A 80 9.87 1.11 -17.82
C LYS A 80 9.18 0.37 -16.67
N VAL A 81 9.35 0.82 -15.43
CA VAL A 81 8.72 0.22 -14.24
C VAL A 81 7.20 0.20 -14.37
N ILE A 82 6.57 1.28 -14.85
CA ILE A 82 5.12 1.30 -15.12
C ILE A 82 4.71 0.21 -16.11
N LYS A 83 5.47 0.03 -17.19
CA LYS A 83 5.17 -1.00 -18.21
C LYS A 83 5.31 -2.40 -17.63
N GLU A 84 6.35 -2.64 -16.82
CA GLU A 84 6.58 -3.91 -16.15
C GLU A 84 5.44 -4.23 -15.16
N ILE A 85 5.03 -3.27 -14.32
CA ILE A 85 3.88 -3.42 -13.43
C ILE A 85 2.61 -3.79 -14.20
N ASN A 86 2.29 -3.05 -15.27
CA ASN A 86 1.09 -3.32 -16.06
C ASN A 86 1.11 -4.69 -16.73
N LEU A 87 2.29 -5.14 -17.18
CA LEU A 87 2.47 -6.45 -17.79
C LEU A 87 2.30 -7.57 -16.78
N LEU A 88 3.00 -7.50 -15.64
CA LEU A 88 2.92 -8.48 -14.56
C LEU A 88 1.49 -8.57 -13.99
N ASP A 89 0.85 -7.41 -13.75
CA ASP A 89 -0.53 -7.33 -13.29
C ASP A 89 -1.49 -8.03 -14.28
N TYR A 90 -1.35 -7.75 -15.57
CA TYR A 90 -2.16 -8.38 -16.61
C TYR A 90 -1.95 -9.90 -16.67
N GLN A 91 -0.68 -10.36 -16.65
CA GLN A 91 -0.34 -11.78 -16.72
C GLN A 91 -0.85 -12.54 -15.48
N LEU A 92 -0.67 -11.97 -14.30
CA LEU A 92 -1.12 -12.56 -13.03
C LEU A 92 -2.65 -12.64 -12.99
N ASN A 93 -3.36 -11.58 -13.42
CA ASN A 93 -4.81 -11.57 -13.54
C ASN A 93 -5.32 -12.61 -14.54
N LYS A 94 -4.61 -12.83 -15.66
CA LYS A 94 -5.00 -13.79 -16.72
C LYS A 94 -4.52 -15.21 -16.46
N GLY A 95 -3.58 -15.41 -15.56
CA GLY A 95 -2.96 -16.71 -15.33
C GLY A 95 -2.17 -17.23 -16.53
N ARG A 96 -1.66 -16.30 -17.36
CA ARG A 96 -0.98 -16.63 -18.62
C ARG A 96 0.23 -15.73 -18.83
N ASP A 97 1.27 -16.31 -19.43
CA ASP A 97 2.44 -15.54 -19.85
C ASP A 97 2.15 -14.71 -21.14
N VAL A 98 3.17 -14.01 -21.64
CA VAL A 98 3.08 -13.19 -22.86
C VAL A 98 2.71 -13.98 -24.11
N ASP A 99 3.05 -15.28 -24.15
CA ASP A 99 2.77 -16.19 -25.25
C ASP A 99 1.39 -16.86 -25.11
N GLY A 100 0.62 -16.52 -24.07
CA GLY A 100 -0.69 -17.08 -23.80
C GLY A 100 -0.67 -18.48 -23.15
N LYS A 101 0.51 -18.98 -22.74
CA LYS A 101 0.67 -20.25 -22.04
C LYS A 101 0.24 -20.09 -20.59
N LYS A 102 -0.46 -21.09 -20.05
CA LYS A 102 -0.86 -21.11 -18.64
C LYS A 102 0.36 -21.07 -17.70
N LEU A 103 0.32 -20.21 -16.70
CA LEU A 103 1.33 -20.15 -15.66
C LEU A 103 1.18 -21.34 -14.70
N LYS A 104 2.30 -21.87 -14.23
CA LYS A 104 2.32 -22.75 -13.07
C LYS A 104 2.14 -21.93 -11.80
N LEU A 105 1.65 -22.54 -10.74
CA LEU A 105 1.38 -21.85 -9.47
C LEU A 105 2.66 -21.24 -8.85
N SER A 106 3.80 -21.93 -8.95
CA SER A 106 5.10 -21.41 -8.51
C SER A 106 5.50 -20.17 -9.32
N GLN A 107 5.39 -20.21 -10.64
CA GLN A 107 5.68 -19.07 -11.52
C GLN A 107 4.78 -17.86 -11.19
N ALA A 108 3.49 -18.10 -10.94
CA ALA A 108 2.57 -17.05 -10.55
C ALA A 108 2.89 -16.48 -9.16
N LYS A 109 3.38 -17.29 -8.22
CA LYS A 109 3.85 -16.84 -6.91
C LYS A 109 5.07 -15.92 -7.03
N GLU A 110 6.07 -16.32 -7.79
CA GLU A 110 7.26 -15.50 -8.07
C GLU A 110 6.85 -14.18 -8.75
N MET A 111 5.97 -14.24 -9.74
CA MET A 111 5.45 -13.05 -10.42
C MET A 111 4.69 -12.12 -9.47
N ALA A 112 3.97 -12.66 -8.48
CA ALA A 112 3.31 -11.85 -7.46
C ALA A 112 4.34 -11.11 -6.57
N PHE A 113 5.44 -11.76 -6.22
CA PHE A 113 6.53 -11.12 -5.47
C PHE A 113 7.25 -10.06 -6.31
N GLU A 114 7.53 -10.37 -7.57
CA GLU A 114 8.13 -9.40 -8.51
C GLU A 114 7.22 -8.16 -8.66
N LEU A 115 5.91 -8.35 -8.77
CA LEU A 115 4.96 -7.24 -8.85
C LEU A 115 4.95 -6.39 -7.57
N GLN A 116 5.04 -7.00 -6.38
CA GLN A 116 5.21 -6.26 -5.13
C GLN A 116 6.49 -5.41 -5.15
N ASP A 117 7.63 -5.99 -5.58
CA ASP A 117 8.91 -5.29 -5.64
C ASP A 117 8.86 -4.13 -6.63
N LYS A 118 8.26 -4.34 -7.81
CA LYS A 118 8.07 -3.28 -8.81
C LYS A 118 7.17 -2.14 -8.31
N ARG A 119 6.17 -2.43 -7.48
CA ARG A 119 5.36 -1.38 -6.85
C ARG A 119 6.14 -0.60 -5.79
N VAL A 120 7.06 -1.25 -5.06
CA VAL A 120 7.97 -0.56 -4.13
C VAL A 120 8.93 0.33 -4.89
N GLU A 121 9.57 -0.19 -5.95
CA GLU A 121 10.46 0.56 -6.84
C GLU A 121 9.75 1.79 -7.42
N PHE A 122 8.55 1.61 -7.96
CA PHE A 122 7.73 2.70 -8.47
C PHE A 122 7.41 3.77 -7.42
N ARG A 123 7.08 3.36 -6.20
CA ARG A 123 6.80 4.27 -5.09
C ARG A 123 8.02 5.11 -4.73
N ASN A 124 9.21 4.51 -4.73
CA ASN A 124 10.46 5.22 -4.47
C ASN A 124 10.76 6.24 -5.58
N LEU A 125 10.62 5.86 -6.85
CA LEU A 125 10.80 6.78 -7.99
C LEU A 125 9.81 7.95 -7.94
N ILE A 126 8.53 7.69 -7.58
CA ILE A 126 7.55 8.78 -7.40
C ILE A 126 7.96 9.70 -6.25
N ALA A 127 8.41 9.14 -5.12
CA ALA A 127 8.83 9.94 -3.97
C ALA A 127 9.98 10.86 -4.34
N GLU A 128 11.00 10.37 -5.01
CA GLU A 128 12.13 11.17 -5.52
C GLU A 128 11.66 12.28 -6.47
N ARG A 129 10.78 11.94 -7.44
CA ARG A 129 10.22 12.91 -8.41
C ARG A 129 9.39 14.00 -7.74
N GLN A 130 8.68 13.66 -6.65
CA GLN A 130 7.77 14.56 -5.96
C GLN A 130 8.42 15.31 -4.79
N GLU A 131 9.66 14.98 -4.44
CA GLU A 131 10.35 15.56 -3.25
C GLU A 131 10.34 17.09 -3.26
N LEU A 132 10.48 17.71 -4.43
CA LEU A 132 10.49 19.15 -4.57
C LEU A 132 9.10 19.78 -4.86
N ASP A 133 8.07 18.96 -5.07
CA ASP A 133 6.74 19.48 -5.41
C ASP A 133 6.17 20.37 -4.31
N HIS A 134 6.43 20.04 -3.04
CA HIS A 134 6.01 20.85 -1.89
C HIS A 134 6.62 22.26 -1.88
N MET A 135 7.71 22.50 -2.62
CA MET A 135 8.32 23.82 -2.77
C MET A 135 7.66 24.68 -3.86
N THR A 136 6.80 24.08 -4.68
CA THR A 136 6.06 24.81 -5.72
C THR A 136 4.88 25.57 -5.13
N ALA A 137 4.43 26.60 -5.84
CA ALA A 137 3.25 27.37 -5.43
C ALA A 137 2.00 26.48 -5.38
N GLU A 138 1.86 25.54 -6.33
CA GLU A 138 0.78 24.56 -6.36
C GLU A 138 0.87 23.58 -5.20
N GLY A 139 2.06 23.05 -4.91
CA GLY A 139 2.28 22.08 -3.82
C GLY A 139 2.00 22.66 -2.44
N GLN A 140 2.46 23.92 -2.20
CA GLN A 140 2.15 24.65 -0.97
C GLN A 140 0.65 24.89 -0.83
N ALA A 141 0.00 25.32 -1.91
CA ALA A 141 -1.44 25.57 -1.91
C ALA A 141 -2.28 24.28 -1.73
N ASP A 142 -1.85 23.15 -2.33
CA ASP A 142 -2.48 21.85 -2.13
C ASP A 142 -2.37 21.39 -0.68
N THR A 143 -1.21 21.58 -0.05
CA THR A 143 -0.97 21.27 1.38
C THR A 143 -1.90 22.10 2.28
N GLU A 144 -1.99 23.41 2.06
CA GLU A 144 -2.87 24.28 2.83
C GLU A 144 -4.34 23.93 2.66
N ARG A 145 -4.78 23.64 1.42
CA ARG A 145 -6.14 23.17 1.13
C ARG A 145 -6.47 21.89 1.89
N PHE A 146 -5.58 20.91 1.82
CA PHE A 146 -5.78 19.63 2.50
C PHE A 146 -5.82 19.80 4.03
N SER A 147 -4.88 20.53 4.60
CA SER A 147 -4.82 20.85 6.03
C SER A 147 -6.10 21.53 6.50
N TYR A 148 -6.64 22.44 5.70
CA TYR A 148 -7.90 23.12 6.01
C TYR A 148 -9.09 22.15 5.96
N LEU A 149 -9.11 21.19 5.04
CA LEU A 149 -10.11 20.12 5.02
C LEU A 149 -10.03 19.23 6.26
N VAL A 150 -8.84 18.87 6.70
CA VAL A 150 -8.65 18.09 7.95
C VAL A 150 -9.25 18.82 9.13
N TYR A 151 -8.94 20.12 9.27
CA TYR A 151 -9.53 20.97 10.30
C TYR A 151 -11.07 20.97 10.28
N LEU A 152 -11.67 21.15 9.10
CA LEU A 152 -13.13 21.23 8.95
C LEU A 152 -13.85 19.90 9.16
N CYS A 153 -13.20 18.79 8.83
CA CYS A 153 -13.81 17.46 8.83
C CYS A 153 -13.62 16.70 10.15
N THR A 154 -12.77 17.20 11.06
CA THR A 154 -12.46 16.54 12.32
C THR A 154 -13.34 17.09 13.46
N LYS A 155 -14.12 16.22 14.07
CA LYS A 155 -14.98 16.52 15.20
C LYS A 155 -14.64 15.64 16.40
N ASP A 156 -14.94 16.11 17.58
CA ASP A 156 -14.98 15.29 18.78
C ASP A 156 -16.17 14.33 18.69
N PHE A 157 -15.93 13.04 18.90
CA PHE A 157 -16.95 12.00 18.71
C PHE A 157 -18.13 12.16 19.68
N LEU A 158 -17.87 12.50 20.93
CA LEU A 158 -18.91 12.57 21.97
C LEU A 158 -19.77 13.82 21.83
N THR A 159 -19.15 14.97 21.60
CA THR A 159 -19.84 16.26 21.55
C THR A 159 -20.34 16.65 20.17
N GLN A 160 -19.84 16.00 19.11
CA GLN A 160 -20.10 16.31 17.70
C GLN A 160 -19.68 17.73 17.30
N LYS A 161 -18.92 18.41 18.14
CA LYS A 161 -18.39 19.76 17.86
C LYS A 161 -17.05 19.66 17.11
N PRO A 162 -16.63 20.74 16.41
CA PRO A 162 -15.28 20.80 15.86
C PRO A 162 -14.24 20.46 16.93
N TYR A 163 -13.30 19.59 16.61
CA TYR A 163 -12.25 19.17 17.54
C TYR A 163 -11.23 20.29 17.78
N TYR A 164 -10.88 20.99 16.71
CA TYR A 164 -10.00 22.15 16.78
C TYR A 164 -10.83 23.44 16.88
N SER A 165 -10.42 24.34 17.79
CA SER A 165 -11.11 25.59 18.03
C SER A 165 -11.03 26.60 16.86
N SER A 166 -9.94 26.52 16.08
CA SER A 166 -9.68 27.33 14.89
C SER A 166 -8.70 26.60 13.96
N TYR A 167 -8.53 27.10 12.73
CA TYR A 167 -7.52 26.59 11.83
C TYR A 167 -6.10 26.80 12.35
N GLU A 168 -5.84 27.92 13.01
CA GLU A 168 -4.57 28.19 13.70
C GLU A 168 -4.29 27.15 14.83
N ASP A 169 -5.31 26.77 15.60
CA ASP A 169 -5.21 25.72 16.61
C ASP A 169 -4.81 24.38 15.98
N TYR A 170 -5.42 24.02 14.84
CA TYR A 170 -5.01 22.82 14.07
C TYR A 170 -3.55 22.92 13.62
N GLN A 171 -3.14 24.04 13.02
CA GLN A 171 -1.76 24.23 12.53
C GLN A 171 -0.73 24.10 13.66
N ASN A 172 -1.03 24.66 14.85
CA ASN A 172 -0.16 24.55 16.03
C ASN A 172 -0.06 23.11 16.57
N ARG A 173 -1.08 22.30 16.35
CA ARG A 173 -1.20 20.91 16.81
C ARG A 173 -1.01 19.89 15.70
N GLY A 174 -0.57 20.28 14.52
CA GLY A 174 -0.47 19.44 13.32
C GLY A 174 0.44 18.21 13.46
N ASN A 175 1.40 18.24 14.41
CA ASN A 175 2.29 17.13 14.70
C ASN A 175 1.75 16.18 15.80
N GLU A 176 0.60 16.47 16.39
CA GLU A 176 -0.03 15.57 17.35
C GLU A 176 -0.56 14.31 16.65
N GLN A 177 -0.56 13.20 17.35
CA GLN A 177 -1.02 11.92 16.80
C GLN A 177 -2.48 12.00 16.32
N GLU A 178 -3.32 12.75 17.03
CA GLU A 178 -4.70 13.03 16.65
C GLU A 178 -4.81 13.73 15.28
N ALA A 179 -3.95 14.70 15.01
CA ALA A 179 -3.92 15.40 13.74
C ALA A 179 -3.44 14.51 12.59
N VAL A 180 -2.42 13.68 12.85
CA VAL A 180 -1.87 12.73 11.86
C VAL A 180 -2.91 11.67 11.48
N GLU A 181 -3.57 11.05 12.45
CA GLU A 181 -4.60 10.03 12.18
C GLU A 181 -5.86 10.64 11.54
N ALA A 182 -6.24 11.85 11.94
CA ALA A 182 -7.32 12.58 11.28
C ALA A 182 -6.96 12.90 9.82
N ALA A 183 -5.73 13.37 9.54
CA ALA A 183 -5.27 13.67 8.18
C ALA A 183 -5.29 12.42 7.30
N LYS A 184 -4.79 11.29 7.81
CA LYS A 184 -4.84 10.00 7.11
C LYS A 184 -6.29 9.64 6.74
N THR A 185 -7.20 9.68 7.71
CA THR A 185 -8.59 9.29 7.51
C THR A 185 -9.33 10.25 6.56
N VAL A 186 -9.08 11.57 6.65
CA VAL A 186 -9.62 12.55 5.69
C VAL A 186 -9.11 12.27 4.29
N GLY A 187 -7.82 11.93 4.16
CA GLY A 187 -7.22 11.54 2.88
C GLY A 187 -7.92 10.31 2.27
N GLU A 188 -8.14 9.26 3.06
CA GLU A 188 -8.89 8.07 2.63
C GLU A 188 -10.28 8.43 2.10
N ILE A 189 -11.02 9.29 2.81
CA ILE A 189 -12.39 9.69 2.44
C ILE A 189 -12.39 10.62 1.20
N VAL A 190 -11.48 11.61 1.16
CA VAL A 190 -11.45 12.64 0.08
C VAL A 190 -10.97 12.06 -1.23
N TYR A 191 -9.99 11.16 -1.18
CA TYR A 191 -9.41 10.50 -2.36
C TYR A 191 -10.05 9.14 -2.67
N GLU A 192 -11.10 8.76 -1.92
CA GLU A 192 -11.83 7.50 -2.09
C GLU A 192 -10.89 6.28 -2.08
N ILE A 193 -9.89 6.31 -1.19
CA ILE A 193 -8.95 5.21 -1.02
C ILE A 193 -9.66 4.10 -0.23
N ASP A 194 -9.71 2.91 -0.80
CA ASP A 194 -10.27 1.72 -0.14
C ASP A 194 -9.48 1.41 1.13
N GLU A 195 -10.15 1.08 2.23
CA GLU A 195 -9.52 0.67 3.49
C GLU A 195 -8.61 -0.55 3.31
N ASP A 196 -8.97 -1.47 2.42
CA ASP A 196 -8.17 -2.64 2.02
C ASP A 196 -7.52 -2.43 0.65
N TYR A 197 -7.00 -1.21 0.38
CA TYR A 197 -6.31 -0.94 -0.88
C TYR A 197 -5.19 -1.95 -1.15
N GLU A 198 -4.35 -2.24 -0.16
CA GLU A 198 -3.27 -3.23 -0.30
C GLU A 198 -3.83 -4.63 -0.56
N GLY A 199 -4.86 -5.05 0.15
CA GLY A 199 -5.52 -6.34 -0.08
C GLY A 199 -6.22 -6.42 -1.43
N SER A 200 -6.58 -5.27 -2.02
CA SER A 200 -7.22 -5.19 -3.34
C SER A 200 -6.24 -5.34 -4.50
N LEU A 201 -4.92 -5.22 -4.27
CA LEU A 201 -3.90 -5.39 -5.29
C LEU A 201 -3.88 -6.82 -5.83
N THR A 202 -3.61 -6.97 -7.12
CA THR A 202 -3.67 -8.25 -7.84
C THR A 202 -2.78 -9.32 -7.21
N GLU A 203 -1.55 -8.96 -6.87
CA GLU A 203 -0.59 -9.84 -6.21
C GLU A 203 -1.08 -10.31 -4.84
N ASN A 204 -1.65 -9.41 -4.04
CA ASN A 204 -2.14 -9.74 -2.70
C ASN A 204 -3.42 -10.58 -2.77
N LYS A 205 -4.32 -10.29 -3.71
CA LYS A 205 -5.48 -11.15 -3.99
C LYS A 205 -5.06 -12.54 -4.42
N PHE A 206 -4.05 -12.65 -5.29
CA PHE A 206 -3.50 -13.92 -5.72
C PHE A 206 -2.94 -14.70 -4.52
N LEU A 207 -2.05 -14.08 -3.73
CA LEU A 207 -1.41 -14.74 -2.58
C LEU A 207 -2.44 -15.20 -1.54
N LYS A 208 -3.45 -14.39 -1.23
CA LYS A 208 -4.57 -14.79 -0.34
C LYS A 208 -5.38 -15.95 -0.91
N ARG A 209 -5.77 -15.86 -2.19
CA ARG A 209 -6.58 -16.88 -2.87
C ARG A 209 -5.94 -18.27 -2.83
N PHE A 210 -4.63 -18.33 -3.01
CA PHE A 210 -3.88 -19.58 -3.02
C PHE A 210 -3.25 -19.94 -1.66
N LYS A 211 -3.65 -19.23 -0.59
CA LYS A 211 -3.21 -19.46 0.79
C LYS A 211 -1.70 -19.35 1.01
N PHE A 212 -1.05 -18.50 0.24
CA PHE A 212 0.32 -18.06 0.47
C PHE A 212 0.40 -16.88 1.44
N ALA A 213 -0.71 -16.16 1.63
CA ALA A 213 -0.82 -15.08 2.60
C ALA A 213 -2.14 -15.16 3.38
N ASN A 214 -2.14 -14.61 4.60
CA ASN A 214 -3.34 -14.44 5.43
C ASN A 214 -4.10 -13.15 5.06
N ASP A 215 -5.22 -12.89 5.75
CA ASP A 215 -6.06 -11.71 5.50
C ASP A 215 -5.33 -10.38 5.74
N LYS A 216 -4.23 -10.40 6.51
CA LYS A 216 -3.38 -9.22 6.76
C LYS A 216 -2.24 -9.07 5.73
N ASN A 217 -2.29 -9.76 4.59
CA ASN A 217 -1.25 -9.81 3.56
C ASN A 217 0.12 -10.33 4.05
N GLN A 218 0.16 -11.10 5.13
CA GLN A 218 1.38 -11.68 5.67
C GLN A 218 1.55 -13.09 5.11
N LEU A 219 2.74 -13.41 4.61
CA LEU A 219 3.04 -14.74 4.07
C LEU A 219 2.91 -15.82 5.14
N ILE A 220 2.35 -16.95 4.76
CA ILE A 220 2.12 -18.11 5.65
C ILE A 220 2.54 -19.41 4.99
N ASP A 221 2.99 -20.35 5.83
CA ASP A 221 3.21 -21.74 5.44
C ASP A 221 1.88 -22.52 5.39
N LYS A 222 1.95 -23.83 5.08
CA LYS A 222 0.77 -24.71 5.00
C LYS A 222 0.08 -24.92 6.35
N GLU A 223 0.79 -24.72 7.45
CA GLU A 223 0.28 -24.80 8.81
C GLU A 223 -0.30 -23.46 9.31
N GLY A 224 -0.15 -22.38 8.53
CA GLY A 224 -0.65 -21.04 8.88
C GLY A 224 0.34 -20.22 9.71
N ASN A 225 1.59 -20.67 9.90
CA ASN A 225 2.62 -19.88 10.56
C ASN A 225 3.13 -18.79 9.61
N ARG A 226 3.48 -17.64 10.17
CA ARG A 226 4.10 -16.56 9.39
C ARG A 226 5.48 -16.96 8.92
N ILE A 227 5.77 -16.66 7.67
CA ILE A 227 7.06 -16.91 7.02
C ILE A 227 7.53 -15.66 6.27
N ASP A 228 8.83 -15.58 6.01
CA ASP A 228 9.41 -14.65 5.03
C ASP A 228 9.29 -15.21 3.60
N ARG A 229 9.85 -14.49 2.62
CA ARG A 229 9.83 -14.93 1.21
C ARG A 229 10.66 -16.19 0.95
N GLU A 230 11.68 -16.40 1.76
CA GLU A 230 12.57 -17.57 1.75
C GLU A 230 11.96 -18.79 2.45
N GLY A 231 10.81 -18.61 3.13
CA GLY A 231 10.11 -19.69 3.83
C GLY A 231 10.54 -19.90 5.29
N ASN A 232 11.35 -19.00 5.85
CA ASN A 232 11.72 -19.05 7.26
C ASN A 232 10.57 -18.59 8.13
N LYS A 233 10.32 -19.25 9.26
CA LYS A 233 9.31 -18.81 10.22
C LYS A 233 9.72 -17.47 10.85
N VAL A 234 8.77 -16.55 10.96
CA VAL A 234 8.98 -15.23 11.55
C VAL A 234 7.97 -14.92 12.66
N ASP A 235 8.37 -14.09 13.62
CA ASP A 235 7.47 -13.62 14.68
C ASP A 235 6.57 -12.47 14.20
N GLU A 236 5.79 -11.88 15.13
CA GLU A 236 4.89 -10.76 14.81
C GLU A 236 5.62 -9.49 14.34
N GLU A 237 6.89 -9.34 14.70
CA GLU A 237 7.73 -8.21 14.33
C GLU A 237 8.55 -8.48 13.05
N GLY A 238 8.50 -9.72 12.51
CA GLY A 238 9.19 -10.13 11.29
C GLY A 238 10.59 -10.68 11.51
N TYR A 239 11.02 -10.95 12.75
CA TYR A 239 12.30 -11.59 13.03
C TYR A 239 12.22 -13.09 12.81
N ILE A 240 13.26 -13.65 12.17
CA ILE A 240 13.34 -15.07 11.87
C ILE A 240 13.46 -15.89 13.16
N LEU A 241 12.72 -16.99 13.20
CA LEU A 241 12.67 -17.92 14.33
C LEU A 241 13.39 -19.24 14.00
N ASN A 242 14.15 -19.78 14.97
CA ASN A 242 14.69 -21.14 14.88
C ASN A 242 13.60 -22.19 15.19
N LYS A 243 13.98 -23.48 15.13
CA LYS A 243 13.07 -24.60 15.41
C LYS A 243 12.48 -24.56 16.84
N ASP A 244 13.16 -23.88 17.75
CA ASP A 244 12.74 -23.74 19.16
C ASP A 244 11.90 -22.46 19.39
N GLY A 245 11.57 -21.69 18.32
CA GLY A 245 10.79 -20.48 18.38
C GLY A 245 11.55 -19.25 18.91
N LYS A 246 12.90 -19.30 18.93
CA LYS A 246 13.74 -18.17 19.35
C LYS A 246 14.24 -17.39 18.14
N ARG A 247 14.32 -16.06 18.27
CA ARG A 247 14.92 -15.19 17.25
C ARG A 247 16.36 -15.58 16.94
N VAL A 248 16.69 -15.66 15.67
CA VAL A 248 18.04 -15.99 15.19
C VAL A 248 18.57 -14.91 14.26
N ASN A 249 19.89 -14.85 14.16
CA ASN A 249 20.56 -13.96 13.24
C ASN A 249 20.49 -14.56 11.82
N VAL A 250 20.23 -13.74 10.80
CA VAL A 250 20.10 -14.20 9.40
C VAL A 250 21.31 -14.99 8.91
N ASN A 251 22.50 -14.71 9.43
CA ASN A 251 23.73 -15.39 9.07
C ASN A 251 23.84 -16.85 9.58
N ASP A 252 22.96 -17.27 10.47
CA ASP A 252 22.98 -18.60 11.11
C ASP A 252 21.91 -19.55 10.53
N LEU A 253 21.22 -19.15 9.45
CA LEU A 253 20.15 -19.94 8.87
C LEU A 253 20.67 -20.97 7.87
N PRO A 254 20.14 -22.21 7.90
CA PRO A 254 20.38 -23.18 6.86
C PRO A 254 19.71 -22.74 5.54
N VAL A 255 20.32 -23.06 4.42
CA VAL A 255 19.68 -22.92 3.10
C VAL A 255 18.50 -23.89 3.05
N LEU A 256 17.29 -23.38 2.86
CA LEU A 256 16.09 -24.21 2.70
C LEU A 256 16.03 -24.73 1.26
N GLU A 257 15.80 -26.03 1.12
CA GLU A 257 15.54 -26.64 -0.19
C GLU A 257 14.13 -26.25 -0.65
N ASP A 258 14.00 -25.88 -1.93
CA ASP A 258 12.73 -25.52 -2.56
C ASP A 258 11.70 -26.65 -2.45
N ASP A 259 10.45 -26.27 -2.15
CA ASP A 259 9.33 -27.22 -1.99
C ASP A 259 8.87 -27.69 -3.40
N GLU A 260 9.53 -28.73 -3.96
CA GLU A 260 9.27 -29.33 -5.29
C GLU A 260 7.78 -29.60 -5.60
N LYS A 261 6.92 -29.62 -4.55
CA LYS A 261 5.50 -29.95 -4.70
C LYS A 261 4.63 -28.81 -5.23
N VAL A 262 5.12 -27.56 -5.18
CA VAL A 262 4.38 -26.39 -5.67
C VAL A 262 4.50 -26.27 -7.20
N ASP A 263 5.58 -26.81 -7.77
CA ASP A 263 5.89 -26.69 -9.20
C ASP A 263 4.94 -27.44 -10.13
N ASN A 264 4.18 -28.40 -9.63
CA ASN A 264 3.31 -29.25 -10.44
C ASN A 264 1.84 -28.82 -10.46
N ALA A 265 1.51 -27.67 -9.89
CA ALA A 265 0.14 -27.14 -9.89
C ALA A 265 -0.05 -26.09 -11.00
N ASP A 266 -1.09 -26.28 -11.82
CA ASP A 266 -1.57 -25.26 -12.76
C ASP A 266 -2.65 -24.44 -12.06
N PHE A 267 -2.77 -23.14 -12.34
CA PHE A 267 -3.92 -22.37 -11.90
C PHE A 267 -4.79 -21.93 -13.10
N GLU A 268 -6.11 -21.91 -12.89
CA GLU A 268 -7.09 -21.50 -13.89
C GLU A 268 -7.79 -20.21 -13.47
N ASP A 269 -7.97 -19.32 -14.45
CA ASP A 269 -8.44 -17.94 -14.29
C ASP A 269 -9.88 -17.83 -13.80
N ASP A 270 -10.76 -18.65 -14.36
CA ASP A 270 -12.22 -18.44 -14.23
C ASP A 270 -12.88 -19.17 -13.05
N LEU A 271 -12.25 -20.19 -12.49
CA LEU A 271 -12.89 -21.04 -11.46
C LEU A 271 -12.06 -21.22 -10.20
N GLY A 272 -10.80 -20.76 -10.14
CA GLY A 272 -9.92 -20.91 -8.97
C GLY A 272 -9.63 -22.37 -8.60
N VAL A 273 -9.68 -23.27 -9.57
CA VAL A 273 -9.41 -24.70 -9.37
C VAL A 273 -7.95 -24.98 -9.72
N VAL A 274 -7.19 -25.40 -8.74
CA VAL A 274 -5.84 -25.93 -8.94
C VAL A 274 -5.97 -27.36 -9.46
N ILE A 275 -5.60 -27.61 -10.72
CA ILE A 275 -5.58 -28.96 -11.29
C ILE A 275 -4.17 -29.51 -11.12
N THR A 276 -4.02 -30.48 -10.23
CA THR A 276 -2.75 -31.21 -10.08
C THR A 276 -2.62 -32.31 -11.13
N GLU A 277 -1.42 -32.57 -11.65
CA GLU A 277 -1.13 -33.60 -12.67
C GLU A 277 -1.59 -35.02 -12.27
N GLU A 278 -1.70 -35.32 -10.99
CA GLU A 278 -2.19 -36.61 -10.50
C GLU A 278 -3.63 -36.94 -10.95
N LYS A 279 -4.47 -35.96 -11.26
CA LYS A 279 -5.83 -36.20 -11.79
C LYS A 279 -5.86 -36.56 -13.28
N LYS A 280 -4.82 -36.15 -14.05
CA LYS A 280 -4.75 -36.47 -15.49
C LYS A 280 -4.44 -37.93 -15.74
N THR A 281 -3.62 -38.57 -14.90
CA THR A 281 -3.28 -39.99 -15.01
C THR A 281 -4.42 -40.93 -14.63
N ALA A 282 -5.30 -40.51 -13.71
CA ALA A 282 -6.44 -41.32 -13.31
C ALA A 282 -7.56 -41.35 -14.37
N THR A 283 -7.70 -40.27 -15.14
CA THR A 283 -8.74 -40.18 -16.20
C THR A 283 -8.33 -40.94 -17.47
N GLN A 284 -7.04 -40.99 -17.80
CA GLN A 284 -6.55 -41.78 -18.94
C GLN A 284 -6.57 -43.31 -18.71
N LYS A 285 -6.45 -43.77 -17.46
CA LYS A 285 -6.58 -45.20 -17.16
C LYS A 285 -8.01 -45.74 -17.16
N ARG A 286 -9.02 -44.88 -17.11
CA ARG A 286 -10.45 -45.29 -17.18
C ARG A 286 -11.01 -45.41 -18.61
N THR A 287 -10.34 -44.80 -19.61
CA THR A 287 -10.82 -44.80 -21.01
C THR A 287 -10.29 -45.97 -21.83
N VAL A 288 -9.30 -46.74 -21.34
CA VAL A 288 -8.70 -47.89 -22.08
C VAL A 288 -9.32 -49.25 -21.70
N LYS A 289 -10.34 -49.29 -20.82
CA LYS A 289 -10.99 -50.56 -20.41
C LYS A 289 -12.43 -50.70 -20.89
N LYS A 290 -12.75 -50.17 -22.11
CA LYS A 290 -14.07 -50.41 -22.76
C LYS A 290 -13.87 -50.58 -24.26
N THR A 291 -13.11 -51.56 -24.68
CA THR A 291 -13.21 -52.22 -26.00
C THR A 291 -12.54 -53.58 -25.91
N GLU A 292 -13.30 -54.55 -25.44
CA GLU A 292 -13.32 -55.94 -25.88
C GLU A 292 -14.66 -56.56 -25.50
#